data_0057de9cc373aaa5096f35d1cfb7d721
#
_entry.id   0057de9cc373aaa5096f35d1cfb7d721
#
_cell.length_a   1.000
_cell.length_b   1.000
_cell.length_c   1.000
_cell.angle_alpha   90.00
_cell.angle_beta   90.00
_cell.angle_gamma   90.00
#
_symmetry.space_group_name_H-M   'P 1'
#
loop_
_entity.id
_entity.type
_entity.pdbx_description
1 polymer ?
#
loop_
_entity_poly.entity_id
_entity_poly.type
_entity_poly.pdbx_seq_one_letter_code
_entity_poly.pdbx_strand_id
1 'polypeptide(L)'
;DTLREMTSGMAKFSGCAVFTIAPMCGDGRFSYKVFPSGRKTVGIMAVSSENSVRTCFIKTDNEPKALLCGKLEKLLCKYFSEISDESLSKDKFKAFRSEIPEELGDAYEYIERFLLKLRNFELYIGGASNLFSYPEFAETETVRRFMNFISDEDDIKKILLDGFYSNSISIRIGEENKLFPMKST
;
A
#
# COMPACT_ATOMS: atom_id res chain seq x y z
N ASP A 1 9.53 17.82 8.17
CA ASP A 1 9.59 17.76 9.63
C ASP A 1 8.28 18.08 10.35
N THR A 2 7.39 18.88 9.78
CA THR A 2 6.09 19.23 10.39
C THR A 2 5.24 18.00 10.77
N LEU A 3 5.16 16.99 9.92
CA LEU A 3 4.38 15.77 10.21
C LEU A 3 4.97 14.96 11.37
N ARG A 4 6.29 14.90 11.47
CA ARG A 4 6.98 14.25 12.60
C ARG A 4 6.68 14.98 13.90
N GLU A 5 6.71 16.31 13.89
CA GLU A 5 6.37 17.14 15.05
C GLU A 5 4.91 17.01 15.44
N MET A 6 3.99 17.00 14.48
CA MET A 6 2.56 16.75 14.71
C MET A 6 2.32 15.37 15.31
N THR A 7 2.90 14.31 14.73
CA THR A 7 2.79 12.94 15.26
C THR A 7 3.30 12.85 16.69
N SER A 8 4.45 13.47 16.98
CA SER A 8 5.01 13.53 18.34
C SER A 8 4.13 14.33 19.30
N GLY A 9 3.57 15.46 18.84
CA GLY A 9 2.65 16.28 19.63
C GLY A 9 1.37 15.54 19.99
N MET A 10 0.77 14.86 19.02
CA MET A 10 -0.41 14.03 19.24
C MET A 10 -0.14 12.87 20.22
N ALA A 11 1.02 12.22 20.11
CA ALA A 11 1.43 11.17 21.03
C ALA A 11 1.61 11.67 22.46
N LYS A 12 2.20 12.85 22.65
CA LYS A 12 2.33 13.49 23.97
C LYS A 12 0.97 13.86 24.56
N PHE A 13 0.07 14.38 23.73
CA PHE A 13 -1.26 14.79 24.18
C PHE A 13 -2.14 13.60 24.56
N SER A 14 -2.13 12.54 23.75
CA SER A 14 -2.97 11.36 23.96
C SER A 14 -2.42 10.36 24.98
N GLY A 15 -1.12 10.39 25.23
CA GLY A 15 -0.44 9.35 26.02
C GLY A 15 -0.32 8.00 25.29
N CYS A 16 -0.65 7.95 23.99
CA CYS A 16 -0.67 6.72 23.18
C CYS A 16 0.50 6.69 22.19
N ALA A 17 0.72 5.54 21.58
CA ALA A 17 1.49 5.45 20.35
C ALA A 17 0.67 5.97 19.16
N VAL A 18 1.25 6.84 18.36
CA VAL A 18 0.61 7.44 17.19
C VAL A 18 1.42 7.09 15.95
N PHE A 19 0.74 6.55 14.96
CA PHE A 19 1.32 6.21 13.66
C PHE A 19 0.69 7.09 12.59
N THR A 20 1.51 7.74 11.79
CA THR A 20 1.06 8.62 10.71
C THR A 20 1.75 8.21 9.42
N ILE A 21 0.99 8.13 8.33
CA ILE A 21 1.55 7.99 6.98
C ILE A 21 1.31 9.25 6.18
N ALA A 22 2.29 9.62 5.38
CA ALA A 22 2.15 10.68 4.40
C ALA A 22 2.64 10.19 3.04
N PRO A 23 1.98 10.60 1.96
CA PRO A 23 2.55 10.38 0.64
C PRO A 23 3.88 11.11 0.53
N MET A 24 4.90 10.40 0.06
CA MET A 24 6.17 11.04 -0.25
C MET A 24 5.95 12.03 -1.40
N CYS A 25 6.36 13.27 -1.18
CA CYS A 25 6.45 14.27 -2.25
C CYS A 25 7.62 13.89 -3.16
N GLY A 26 7.35 13.18 -4.22
CA GLY A 26 8.30 12.89 -5.29
C GLY A 26 7.53 12.84 -6.60
N ASP A 27 8.19 13.13 -7.71
CA ASP A 27 7.62 12.92 -9.04
C ASP A 27 7.36 11.41 -9.21
N GLY A 28 6.18 10.98 -8.82
CA GLY A 28 5.72 9.60 -8.97
C GLY A 28 5.53 9.20 -10.43
N ARG A 29 6.48 9.60 -11.29
CA ARG A 29 6.48 9.25 -12.71
C ARG A 29 7.02 7.84 -12.88
N PHE A 30 6.21 7.04 -13.57
CA PHE A 30 6.54 5.65 -13.88
C PHE A 30 6.45 5.40 -15.37
N SER A 31 7.39 4.62 -15.86
CA SER A 31 7.31 3.92 -17.13
C SER A 31 6.99 2.44 -16.88
N TYR A 32 6.17 1.87 -17.75
CA TYR A 32 5.74 0.48 -17.61
C TYR A 32 6.28 -0.36 -18.74
N LYS A 33 6.64 -1.60 -18.40
CA LYS A 33 6.87 -2.68 -19.35
C LYS A 33 6.01 -3.86 -18.99
N VAL A 34 5.30 -4.39 -19.98
CA VAL A 34 4.44 -5.57 -19.81
C VAL A 34 4.93 -6.65 -20.75
N PHE A 35 5.17 -7.84 -20.23
CA PHE A 35 5.76 -8.95 -20.98
C PHE A 35 5.15 -10.29 -20.57
N PRO A 36 5.09 -11.25 -21.49
CA PRO A 36 4.69 -12.61 -21.14
C PRO A 36 5.79 -13.25 -20.28
N SER A 37 5.39 -13.87 -19.16
CA SER A 37 6.29 -14.56 -18.24
C SER A 37 5.80 -15.97 -17.98
N GLY A 38 6.18 -16.92 -18.86
CA GLY A 38 5.70 -18.29 -18.82
C GLY A 38 4.37 -18.49 -19.54
N ARG A 39 3.78 -19.69 -19.40
CA ARG A 39 2.62 -20.10 -20.21
C ARG A 39 1.31 -19.35 -19.89
N LYS A 40 1.14 -18.95 -18.64
CA LYS A 40 -0.10 -18.31 -18.13
C LYS A 40 0.22 -17.18 -17.15
N THR A 41 1.22 -16.37 -17.46
CA THR A 41 1.65 -15.31 -16.55
C THR A 41 2.06 -14.08 -17.34
N VAL A 42 1.57 -12.94 -16.93
CA VAL A 42 2.00 -11.61 -17.39
C VAL A 42 2.86 -10.98 -16.32
N GLY A 43 4.04 -10.50 -16.69
CA GLY A 43 4.87 -9.66 -15.86
C GLY A 43 4.60 -8.19 -16.16
N ILE A 44 4.43 -7.38 -15.12
CA ILE A 44 4.36 -5.92 -15.18
C ILE A 44 5.57 -5.39 -14.43
N MET A 45 6.35 -4.57 -15.09
CA MET A 45 7.47 -3.84 -14.50
C MET A 45 7.14 -2.35 -14.53
N ALA A 46 7.24 -1.70 -13.39
CA ALA A 46 7.15 -0.25 -13.26
C ALA A 46 8.52 0.30 -12.85
N VAL A 47 9.01 1.26 -13.60
CA VAL A 47 10.29 1.93 -13.36
C VAL A 47 10.00 3.39 -13.04
N SER A 48 10.41 3.84 -11.86
CA SER A 48 10.24 5.25 -11.47
C SER A 48 11.32 6.14 -12.09
N SER A 49 11.06 7.45 -12.12
CA SER A 49 12.04 8.47 -12.50
C SER A 49 13.31 8.44 -11.64
N GLU A 50 13.23 7.90 -10.42
CA GLU A 50 14.34 7.74 -9.47
C GLU A 50 15.06 6.37 -9.62
N ASN A 51 14.85 5.68 -10.74
CA ASN A 51 15.43 4.36 -11.03
C ASN A 51 15.01 3.23 -10.06
N SER A 52 13.96 3.39 -9.28
CA SER A 52 13.39 2.27 -8.54
C SER A 52 12.57 1.38 -9.49
N VAL A 53 12.72 0.07 -9.34
CA VAL A 53 12.01 -0.92 -10.16
C VAL A 53 11.11 -1.76 -9.27
N ARG A 54 9.84 -1.83 -9.65
CA ARG A 54 8.86 -2.71 -9.00
C ARG A 54 8.25 -3.64 -10.02
N THR A 55 8.09 -4.90 -9.66
CA THR A 55 7.52 -5.93 -10.55
C THR A 55 6.33 -6.60 -9.90
N CYS A 56 5.38 -6.98 -10.75
CA CYS A 56 4.23 -7.79 -10.38
C CYS A 56 4.03 -8.89 -11.42
N PHE A 57 3.67 -10.10 -10.96
CA PHE A 57 3.33 -11.22 -11.84
C PHE A 57 1.87 -11.61 -11.63
N ILE A 58 1.13 -11.66 -12.72
CA ILE A 58 -0.30 -11.89 -12.73
C ILE A 58 -0.59 -13.16 -13.51
N LYS A 59 -1.36 -14.06 -12.92
CA LYS A 59 -1.84 -15.27 -13.62
C LYS A 59 -2.98 -14.91 -14.57
N THR A 60 -2.97 -15.52 -15.74
CA THR A 60 -4.01 -15.40 -16.77
C THR A 60 -4.54 -16.79 -17.11
N ASP A 61 -5.78 -16.87 -17.56
CA ASP A 61 -6.39 -18.15 -17.95
C ASP A 61 -5.76 -18.74 -19.21
N ASN A 62 -5.40 -17.86 -20.14
CA ASN A 62 -4.80 -18.20 -21.42
C ASN A 62 -3.36 -17.72 -21.52
N GLU A 63 -2.62 -18.27 -22.47
CA GLU A 63 -1.27 -17.82 -22.79
C GLU A 63 -1.29 -16.37 -23.27
N PRO A 64 -0.58 -15.45 -22.58
CA PRO A 64 -0.62 -14.04 -22.90
C PRO A 64 0.11 -13.75 -24.22
N LYS A 65 -0.63 -13.23 -25.19
CA LYS A 65 -0.06 -12.80 -26.46
C LYS A 65 0.68 -11.46 -26.29
N ALA A 66 1.72 -11.25 -27.08
CA ALA A 66 2.47 -9.99 -27.08
C ALA A 66 1.57 -8.75 -27.35
N LEU A 67 0.53 -8.93 -28.19
CA LEU A 67 -0.46 -7.89 -28.46
C LEU A 67 -1.24 -7.47 -27.19
N LEU A 68 -1.62 -8.44 -26.35
CA LEU A 68 -2.31 -8.20 -25.09
C LEU A 68 -1.41 -7.40 -24.12
N CYS A 69 -0.15 -7.84 -24.00
CA CYS A 69 0.83 -7.14 -23.18
C CYS A 69 1.03 -5.70 -23.65
N GLY A 70 1.16 -5.47 -24.96
CA GLY A 70 1.30 -4.13 -25.53
C GLY A 70 0.08 -3.22 -25.32
N LYS A 71 -1.15 -3.79 -25.32
CA LYS A 71 -2.36 -3.04 -24.99
C LYS A 71 -2.35 -2.63 -23.53
N LEU A 72 -2.07 -3.54 -22.61
CA LEU A 72 -2.01 -3.26 -21.18
C LEU A 72 -0.91 -2.22 -20.87
N GLU A 73 0.28 -2.34 -21.46
CA GLU A 73 1.38 -1.37 -21.31
C GLU A 73 0.93 0.06 -21.68
N LYS A 74 0.25 0.21 -22.84
CA LYS A 74 -0.28 1.50 -23.27
C LYS A 74 -1.33 2.07 -22.31
N LEU A 75 -2.21 1.22 -21.79
CA LEU A 75 -3.22 1.64 -20.82
C LEU A 75 -2.59 2.08 -19.50
N LEU A 76 -1.61 1.32 -18.98
CA LEU A 76 -0.87 1.71 -17.78
C LEU A 76 -0.16 3.06 -17.97
N CYS A 77 0.52 3.25 -19.09
CA CYS A 77 1.14 4.54 -19.40
C CYS A 77 0.11 5.68 -19.57
N LYS A 78 -1.04 5.41 -20.16
CA LYS A 78 -2.11 6.41 -20.35
C LYS A 78 -2.68 6.91 -19.03
N TYR A 79 -2.96 6.01 -18.09
CA TYR A 79 -3.67 6.31 -16.86
C TYR A 79 -2.78 6.56 -15.65
N PHE A 80 -1.59 5.93 -15.60
CA PHE A 80 -0.76 5.84 -14.41
C PHE A 80 0.73 6.17 -14.65
N SER A 81 1.03 6.94 -15.71
CA SER A 81 2.39 7.46 -15.93
C SER A 81 2.85 8.37 -14.80
N GLU A 82 1.93 9.00 -14.10
CA GLU A 82 2.15 9.77 -12.88
C GLU A 82 1.28 9.20 -11.76
N ILE A 83 1.90 8.81 -10.66
CA ILE A 83 1.21 8.26 -9.50
C ILE A 83 0.93 9.38 -8.50
N SER A 84 -0.33 9.82 -8.46
CA SER A 84 -0.85 10.87 -7.59
C SER A 84 -2.19 10.45 -6.99
N ASP A 85 -2.73 11.24 -6.07
CA ASP A 85 -4.08 11.01 -5.53
C ASP A 85 -5.14 11.02 -6.62
N GLU A 86 -4.98 11.91 -7.60
CA GLU A 86 -5.91 12.02 -8.72
C GLU A 86 -5.85 10.77 -9.62
N SER A 87 -4.63 10.30 -9.96
CA SER A 87 -4.47 9.11 -10.82
C SER A 87 -4.92 7.82 -10.13
N LEU A 88 -4.81 7.75 -8.81
CA LEU A 88 -5.29 6.61 -7.99
C LEU A 88 -6.72 6.79 -7.47
N SER A 89 -7.47 7.74 -8.03
CA SER A 89 -8.88 7.94 -7.67
C SER A 89 -9.77 6.80 -8.18
N LYS A 90 -10.91 6.60 -7.51
CA LYS A 90 -11.91 5.59 -7.90
C LYS A 90 -12.39 5.79 -9.34
N ASP A 91 -12.53 7.03 -9.79
CA ASP A 91 -13.00 7.35 -11.14
C ASP A 91 -11.97 6.98 -12.21
N LYS A 92 -10.69 7.21 -11.95
CA LYS A 92 -9.61 6.78 -12.84
C LYS A 92 -9.51 5.26 -12.92
N PHE A 93 -9.60 4.56 -11.79
CA PHE A 93 -9.65 3.10 -11.76
C PHE A 93 -10.86 2.54 -12.50
N LYS A 94 -12.04 3.17 -12.37
CA LYS A 94 -13.25 2.78 -13.11
C LYS A 94 -13.07 2.97 -14.61
N ALA A 95 -12.50 4.09 -15.03
CA ALA A 95 -12.20 4.35 -16.44
C ALA A 95 -11.17 3.34 -16.99
N PHE A 96 -10.09 3.08 -16.26
CA PHE A 96 -9.11 2.07 -16.62
C PHE A 96 -9.73 0.68 -16.75
N ARG A 97 -10.59 0.28 -15.80
CA ARG A 97 -11.29 -1.01 -15.82
C ARG A 97 -12.17 -1.19 -17.05
N SER A 98 -12.80 -0.12 -17.53
CA SER A 98 -13.66 -0.18 -18.74
C SER A 98 -12.89 -0.35 -20.05
N GLU A 99 -11.58 -0.02 -20.05
CA GLU A 99 -10.72 -0.17 -21.24
C GLU A 99 -9.80 -1.40 -21.18
N ILE A 100 -9.71 -2.06 -20.03
CA ILE A 100 -8.86 -3.25 -19.88
C ILE A 100 -9.40 -4.40 -20.74
N PRO A 101 -8.55 -5.16 -21.44
CA PRO A 101 -9.00 -6.34 -22.20
C PRO A 101 -9.70 -7.37 -21.32
N GLU A 102 -10.77 -7.98 -21.83
CA GLU A 102 -11.57 -8.99 -21.10
C GLU A 102 -10.72 -10.15 -20.58
N GLU A 103 -9.69 -10.54 -21.34
CA GLU A 103 -8.75 -11.62 -20.97
C GLU A 103 -7.95 -11.30 -19.68
N LEU A 104 -7.97 -10.05 -19.22
CA LEU A 104 -7.32 -9.58 -17.99
C LEU A 104 -8.33 -9.12 -16.93
N GLY A 105 -9.63 -9.33 -17.16
CA GLY A 105 -10.68 -8.90 -16.23
C GLY A 105 -10.50 -9.46 -14.82
N ASP A 106 -10.19 -10.75 -14.70
CA ASP A 106 -9.95 -11.41 -13.42
C ASP A 106 -8.62 -10.97 -12.75
N ALA A 107 -7.69 -10.46 -13.55
CA ALA A 107 -6.42 -9.94 -13.08
C ALA A 107 -6.49 -8.48 -12.60
N TYR A 108 -7.61 -7.80 -12.84
CA TYR A 108 -7.77 -6.38 -12.53
C TYR A 108 -7.44 -6.02 -11.08
N GLU A 109 -7.93 -6.78 -10.11
CA GLU A 109 -7.68 -6.52 -8.69
C GLU A 109 -6.19 -6.60 -8.33
N TYR A 110 -5.45 -7.50 -8.98
CA TYR A 110 -4.00 -7.61 -8.78
C TYR A 110 -3.26 -6.40 -9.35
N ILE A 111 -3.73 -5.91 -10.53
CA ILE A 111 -3.17 -4.70 -11.16
C ILE A 111 -3.45 -3.49 -10.27
N GLU A 112 -4.68 -3.32 -9.79
CA GLU A 112 -5.07 -2.23 -8.91
C GLU A 112 -4.21 -2.22 -7.63
N ARG A 113 -4.09 -3.36 -6.94
CA ARG A 113 -3.22 -3.48 -5.75
C ARG A 113 -1.75 -3.17 -6.05
N PHE A 114 -1.27 -3.57 -7.22
CA PHE A 114 0.10 -3.24 -7.63
C PHE A 114 0.27 -1.73 -7.82
N LEU A 115 -0.67 -1.06 -8.51
CA LEU A 115 -0.63 0.38 -8.73
C LEU A 115 -0.70 1.17 -7.42
N LEU A 116 -1.57 0.77 -6.50
CA LEU A 116 -1.65 1.36 -5.16
C LEU A 116 -0.34 1.25 -4.37
N LYS A 117 0.40 0.15 -4.54
CA LYS A 117 1.71 -0.04 -3.93
C LYS A 117 2.84 0.77 -4.58
N LEU A 118 2.64 1.30 -5.79
CA LEU A 118 3.64 2.17 -6.43
C LEU A 118 3.77 3.51 -5.71
N ARG A 119 2.72 3.96 -5.04
CA ARG A 119 2.78 5.14 -4.20
C ARG A 119 3.69 4.88 -3.00
N ASN A 120 4.70 5.69 -2.85
CA ASN A 120 5.56 5.66 -1.69
C ASN A 120 4.93 6.47 -0.56
N PHE A 121 4.95 5.89 0.65
CA PHE A 121 4.51 6.54 1.87
C PHE A 121 5.63 6.55 2.88
N GLU A 122 5.80 7.67 3.54
CA GLU A 122 6.67 7.79 4.69
C GLU A 122 5.86 7.52 5.96
N LEU A 123 6.40 6.68 6.84
CA LEU A 123 5.80 6.34 8.12
C LEU A 123 6.47 7.15 9.23
N TYR A 124 5.66 7.80 10.05
CA TYR A 124 6.09 8.48 11.26
C TYR A 124 5.49 7.79 12.48
N ILE A 125 6.34 7.50 13.48
CA ILE A 125 5.95 6.85 14.73
C ILE A 125 6.28 7.80 15.86
N GLY A 126 5.27 8.11 16.69
CA GLY A 126 5.42 8.94 17.89
C GLY A 126 4.92 8.19 19.12
N GLY A 127 5.57 8.41 20.26
CA GLY A 127 5.11 7.96 21.58
C GLY A 127 5.03 6.43 21.76
N ALA A 128 5.79 5.64 21.03
CA ALA A 128 5.81 4.19 21.23
C ALA A 128 6.14 3.78 22.69
N SER A 129 6.99 4.57 23.35
CA SER A 129 7.33 4.37 24.76
C SER A 129 6.18 4.67 25.74
N ASN A 130 5.16 5.42 25.33
CA ASN A 130 4.02 5.72 26.20
C ASN A 130 3.25 4.43 26.57
N LEU A 131 3.26 3.44 25.68
CA LEU A 131 2.58 2.16 25.91
C LEU A 131 3.15 1.38 27.09
N PHE A 132 4.43 1.56 27.41
CA PHE A 132 5.06 0.88 28.54
C PHE A 132 4.58 1.39 29.92
N SER A 133 3.79 2.48 29.94
CA SER A 133 3.11 2.96 31.13
C SER A 133 1.81 2.21 31.46
N TYR A 134 1.31 1.41 30.51
CA TYR A 134 0.08 0.65 30.68
C TYR A 134 0.34 -0.74 31.27
N PRO A 135 -0.51 -1.22 32.19
CA PRO A 135 -0.33 -2.52 32.86
C PRO A 135 -0.19 -3.71 31.91
N GLU A 136 -0.87 -3.66 30.74
CA GLU A 136 -0.85 -4.67 29.69
C GLU A 136 0.55 -4.89 29.10
N PHE A 137 1.41 -3.86 29.18
CA PHE A 137 2.80 -3.91 28.72
C PHE A 137 3.79 -4.27 29.85
N ALA A 138 3.31 -4.67 31.04
CA ALA A 138 4.17 -5.20 32.09
C ALA A 138 4.79 -6.57 31.73
N GLU A 139 4.12 -7.33 30.83
CA GLU A 139 4.60 -8.63 30.39
C GLU A 139 5.61 -8.49 29.24
N THR A 140 6.76 -9.16 29.39
CA THR A 140 7.84 -9.15 28.39
C THR A 140 7.35 -9.64 27.01
N GLU A 141 6.44 -10.61 26.99
CA GLU A 141 5.91 -11.16 25.74
C GLU A 141 5.06 -10.11 24.96
N THR A 142 4.24 -9.35 25.67
CA THR A 142 3.45 -8.24 25.06
C THR A 142 4.39 -7.17 24.49
N VAL A 143 5.41 -6.80 25.25
CA VAL A 143 6.44 -5.87 24.77
C VAL A 143 7.13 -6.39 23.50
N ARG A 144 7.54 -7.66 23.51
CA ARG A 144 8.22 -8.30 22.37
C ARG A 144 7.34 -8.31 21.12
N ARG A 145 6.06 -8.65 21.26
CA ARG A 145 5.09 -8.63 20.13
C ARG A 145 4.93 -7.23 19.56
N PHE A 146 4.80 -6.24 20.43
CA PHE A 146 4.67 -4.85 20.00
C PHE A 146 5.94 -4.36 19.29
N MET A 147 7.13 -4.66 19.84
CA MET A 147 8.40 -4.29 19.21
C MET A 147 8.57 -4.95 17.83
N ASN A 148 8.19 -6.21 17.69
CA ASN A 148 8.19 -6.88 16.40
C ASN A 148 7.22 -6.19 15.41
N PHE A 149 6.02 -5.83 15.87
CA PHE A 149 5.04 -5.13 15.06
C PHE A 149 5.55 -3.77 14.56
N ILE A 150 6.12 -2.95 15.43
CA ILE A 150 6.65 -1.63 15.02
C ILE A 150 7.91 -1.72 14.17
N SER A 151 8.58 -2.86 14.17
CA SER A 151 9.74 -3.11 13.30
C SER A 151 9.34 -3.50 11.88
N ASP A 152 8.09 -3.90 11.66
CA ASP A 152 7.53 -4.21 10.33
C ASP A 152 6.73 -3.02 9.80
N GLU A 153 7.46 -2.10 9.16
CA GLU A 153 6.83 -0.91 8.56
C GLU A 153 5.79 -1.27 7.50
N ASP A 154 5.96 -2.37 6.77
CA ASP A 154 5.05 -2.76 5.70
C ASP A 154 3.69 -3.18 6.26
N ASP A 155 3.66 -3.86 7.40
CA ASP A 155 2.40 -4.22 8.06
C ASP A 155 1.69 -2.99 8.63
N ILE A 156 2.42 -2.07 9.26
CA ILE A 156 1.85 -0.80 9.72
C ILE A 156 1.28 0.01 8.56
N LYS A 157 2.04 0.14 7.46
CA LYS A 157 1.59 0.85 6.26
C LYS A 157 0.32 0.23 5.68
N LYS A 158 0.19 -1.10 5.62
CA LYS A 158 -1.04 -1.76 5.16
C LYS A 158 -2.26 -1.36 6.00
N ILE A 159 -2.12 -1.37 7.33
CA ILE A 159 -3.21 -1.01 8.24
C ILE A 159 -3.67 0.43 8.00
N LEU A 160 -2.71 1.34 7.93
CA LEU A 160 -3.00 2.76 7.75
C LEU A 160 -3.56 3.08 6.36
N LEU A 161 -3.08 2.39 5.33
CA LEU A 161 -3.56 2.53 3.95
C LEU A 161 -5.01 2.06 3.79
N ASP A 162 -5.42 0.99 4.48
CA ASP A 162 -6.82 0.55 4.49
C ASP A 162 -7.75 1.67 4.98
N GLY A 163 -7.35 2.42 6.01
CA GLY A 163 -8.07 3.59 6.51
C GLY A 163 -8.04 4.77 5.53
N PHE A 164 -6.88 5.04 4.95
CA PHE A 164 -6.67 6.14 4.01
C PHE A 164 -7.55 6.02 2.75
N TYR A 165 -7.58 4.83 2.13
CA TYR A 165 -8.38 4.61 0.91
C TYR A 165 -9.88 4.48 1.17
N SER A 166 -10.29 4.13 2.39
CA SER A 166 -11.71 4.07 2.75
C SER A 166 -12.32 5.44 3.02
N ASN A 167 -11.52 6.48 3.16
CA ASN A 167 -11.95 7.84 3.56
C ASN A 167 -12.84 7.83 4.81
N SER A 168 -12.59 6.89 5.73
CA SER A 168 -13.41 6.66 6.91
C SER A 168 -12.54 6.52 8.15
N ILE A 169 -13.06 7.01 9.27
CA ILE A 169 -12.51 6.70 10.58
C ILE A 169 -12.98 5.30 10.94
N SER A 170 -12.06 4.36 11.14
CA SER A 170 -12.36 3.02 11.63
C SER A 170 -11.74 2.82 13.01
N ILE A 171 -12.55 2.31 13.94
CA ILE A 171 -12.08 1.89 15.26
C ILE A 171 -12.18 0.37 15.29
N ARG A 172 -11.08 -0.30 15.64
CA ARG A 172 -11.01 -1.76 15.72
C ARG A 172 -10.49 -2.12 17.10
N ILE A 173 -11.25 -2.91 17.85
CA ILE A 173 -10.93 -3.28 19.24
C ILE A 173 -10.90 -4.80 19.35
N GLY A 174 -9.82 -5.33 19.95
CA GLY A 174 -9.72 -6.74 20.31
C GLY A 174 -9.84 -7.72 19.13
N GLU A 175 -10.70 -8.72 19.25
CA GLU A 175 -10.83 -9.84 18.29
C GLU A 175 -11.35 -9.43 16.90
N GLU A 176 -11.93 -8.25 16.76
CA GLU A 176 -12.35 -7.68 15.47
C GLU A 176 -11.13 -7.34 14.58
N ASN A 177 -9.95 -7.23 15.18
CA ASN A 177 -8.72 -7.04 14.44
C ASN A 177 -8.32 -8.32 13.73
N LYS A 178 -8.31 -8.28 12.39
CA LYS A 178 -7.82 -9.40 11.56
C LYS A 178 -6.31 -9.58 11.64
N LEU A 179 -5.60 -8.62 12.22
CA LEU A 179 -4.16 -8.63 12.35
C LEU A 179 -3.75 -9.27 13.67
N PHE A 180 -2.99 -10.35 13.58
CA PHE A 180 -2.58 -11.16 14.72
C PHE A 180 -1.95 -10.37 15.88
N PRO A 181 -1.11 -9.34 15.67
CA PRO A 181 -0.53 -8.56 16.77
C PRO A 181 -1.55 -7.75 17.58
N MET A 182 -2.70 -7.46 17.01
CA MET A 182 -3.75 -6.61 17.63
C MET A 182 -4.94 -7.39 18.18
N LYS A 183 -4.95 -8.72 18.03
CA LYS A 183 -6.05 -9.58 18.52
C LYS A 183 -6.08 -9.77 20.04
N SER A 184 -5.02 -9.42 20.72
CA SER A 184 -4.83 -9.66 22.16
C SER A 184 -4.78 -8.40 23.00
N THR A 185 -5.28 -7.27 22.49
CA THR A 185 -5.39 -6.02 23.25
C THR A 185 -6.82 -5.71 23.61
#